data_4f6637b9e66d41b3db7563fa6e58eba6
#
_entry.id   4f6637b9e66d41b3db7563fa6e58eba6
#
_cell.length_a   1.000
_cell.length_b   1.000
_cell.length_c   1.000
_cell.angle_alpha   90.00
_cell.angle_beta   90.00
_cell.angle_gamma   90.00
#
_symmetry.space_group_name_H-M   'P 1'
#
loop_
_entity.id
_entity.type
_entity.pdbx_description
1 polymer ?
#
loop_
_entity_poly.entity_id
_entity_poly.type
_entity_poly.pdbx_seq_one_letter_code
_entity_poly.pdbx_strand_id
1 'polypeptide(L)'
;MPTVRLATHHELPQVGANLAAAFADDPVWNHLSPGTARWDKRAPGWFTADATARHVGIGEVLVDDQLRGAALWAAPGHWRPTLRETARVALPSLRLFGVGTVTAMRTLSAVEKRHPRDPEHWYLAILGTHPAHQGHGVGSALITAITDRCDEQGLASYLESSKEANVPFYERHGFVVQETFRLGDGPPMWTMWRDPKA
;
A
#
# COMPACT_ATOMS: atom_id res chain seq x y z
N MET A 1 -16.28 -10.69 -11.82
CA MET A 1 -15.24 -9.95 -11.11
C MET A 1 -13.89 -10.49 -11.54
N PRO A 2 -12.80 -9.69 -11.52
CA PRO A 2 -11.45 -10.23 -11.72
C PRO A 2 -11.14 -11.32 -10.69
N THR A 3 -10.52 -12.41 -11.12
CA THR A 3 -10.03 -13.46 -10.21
C THR A 3 -8.77 -12.97 -9.51
N VAL A 4 -8.70 -13.16 -8.18
CA VAL A 4 -7.58 -12.71 -7.36
C VAL A 4 -6.82 -13.92 -6.82
N ARG A 5 -5.49 -13.81 -6.81
CA ARG A 5 -4.59 -14.84 -6.30
C ARG A 5 -3.32 -14.23 -5.70
N LEU A 6 -2.55 -15.03 -5.00
CA LEU A 6 -1.20 -14.64 -4.59
C LEU A 6 -0.28 -14.46 -5.80
N ALA A 7 0.55 -13.43 -5.75
CA ALA A 7 1.61 -13.23 -6.72
C ALA A 7 2.72 -14.27 -6.55
N THR A 8 3.24 -14.76 -7.65
CA THR A 8 4.48 -15.57 -7.65
C THR A 8 5.72 -14.68 -7.57
N HIS A 9 6.83 -15.22 -7.12
CA HIS A 9 8.10 -14.47 -7.05
C HIS A 9 8.54 -13.85 -8.39
N HIS A 10 8.26 -14.55 -9.49
CA HIS A 10 8.61 -14.09 -10.85
C HIS A 10 7.75 -12.92 -11.32
N GLU A 11 6.59 -12.70 -10.73
CA GLU A 11 5.66 -11.62 -11.06
C GLU A 11 5.94 -10.32 -10.29
N LEU A 12 6.72 -10.37 -9.21
CA LEU A 12 6.99 -9.19 -8.37
C LEU A 12 7.59 -7.99 -9.14
N PRO A 13 8.48 -8.16 -10.13
CA PRO A 13 8.92 -7.05 -10.96
C PRO A 13 7.78 -6.36 -11.72
N GLN A 14 6.83 -7.14 -12.25
CA GLN A 14 5.64 -6.59 -12.93
C GLN A 14 4.70 -5.92 -11.95
N VAL A 15 4.50 -6.49 -10.76
CA VAL A 15 3.78 -5.86 -9.65
C VAL A 15 4.38 -4.50 -9.32
N GLY A 16 5.71 -4.43 -9.17
CA GLY A 16 6.42 -3.18 -8.91
C GLY A 16 6.24 -2.14 -10.00
N ALA A 17 6.27 -2.55 -11.27
CA ALA A 17 6.04 -1.65 -12.41
C ALA A 17 4.61 -1.10 -12.41
N ASN A 18 3.61 -1.95 -12.19
CA ASN A 18 2.20 -1.56 -12.16
C ASN A 18 1.89 -0.62 -10.99
N LEU A 19 2.44 -0.89 -9.80
CA LEU A 19 2.30 0.00 -8.65
C LEU A 19 2.98 1.34 -8.89
N ALA A 20 4.18 1.37 -9.48
CA ALA A 20 4.85 2.61 -9.84
C ALA A 20 4.00 3.46 -10.80
N ALA A 21 3.37 2.83 -11.80
CA ALA A 21 2.44 3.52 -12.70
C ALA A 21 1.19 4.03 -11.97
N ALA A 22 0.61 3.24 -11.06
CA ALA A 22 -0.58 3.60 -10.30
C ALA A 22 -0.35 4.79 -9.34
N PHE A 23 0.87 4.95 -8.83
CA PHE A 23 1.25 6.00 -7.88
C PHE A 23 2.01 7.17 -8.52
N ALA A 24 2.13 7.23 -9.85
CA ALA A 24 2.90 8.27 -10.53
C ALA A 24 2.36 9.70 -10.28
N ASP A 25 1.06 9.86 -10.05
CA ASP A 25 0.38 11.11 -9.72
C ASP A 25 0.00 11.24 -8.24
N ASP A 26 0.52 10.35 -7.39
CA ASP A 26 0.17 10.34 -5.96
C ASP A 26 0.83 11.51 -5.22
N PRO A 27 0.06 12.32 -4.46
CA PRO A 27 0.58 13.51 -3.80
C PRO A 27 1.62 13.23 -2.72
N VAL A 28 1.50 12.12 -1.99
CA VAL A 28 2.47 11.74 -0.95
C VAL A 28 3.78 11.30 -1.60
N TRP A 29 3.72 10.43 -2.60
CA TRP A 29 4.92 9.98 -3.31
C TRP A 29 5.62 11.12 -4.04
N ASN A 30 4.88 12.04 -4.65
CA ASN A 30 5.44 13.23 -5.28
C ASN A 30 6.09 14.19 -4.28
N HIS A 31 5.52 14.31 -3.08
CA HIS A 31 6.14 15.08 -1.99
C HIS A 31 7.46 14.44 -1.51
N LEU A 32 7.51 13.11 -1.40
CA LEU A 32 8.69 12.39 -0.93
C LEU A 32 9.77 12.21 -1.99
N SER A 33 9.41 12.11 -3.25
CA SER A 33 10.31 11.87 -4.38
C SER A 33 9.98 12.82 -5.55
N PRO A 34 10.27 14.11 -5.44
CA PRO A 34 9.98 15.06 -6.50
C PRO A 34 10.82 14.76 -7.76
N GLY A 35 10.12 14.72 -8.91
CA GLY A 35 10.74 14.53 -10.23
C GLY A 35 10.40 13.21 -10.92
N THR A 36 9.58 13.32 -11.98
CA THR A 36 9.05 12.20 -12.77
C THR A 36 10.13 11.28 -13.34
N ALA A 37 11.22 11.84 -13.86
CA ALA A 37 12.31 11.05 -14.47
C ALA A 37 13.02 10.10 -13.48
N ARG A 38 13.03 10.43 -12.20
CA ARG A 38 13.56 9.57 -11.14
C ARG A 38 12.53 8.51 -10.77
N TRP A 39 11.27 8.90 -10.70
CA TRP A 39 10.16 8.01 -10.38
C TRP A 39 10.09 6.83 -11.36
N ASP A 40 9.96 7.09 -12.65
CA ASP A 40 9.80 6.06 -13.68
C ASP A 40 10.93 5.01 -13.69
N LYS A 41 12.17 5.47 -13.40
CA LYS A 41 13.34 4.58 -13.39
C LYS A 41 13.55 3.81 -12.10
N ARG A 42 13.02 4.27 -10.97
CA ARG A 42 13.41 3.78 -9.63
C ARG A 42 12.24 3.29 -8.78
N ALA A 43 11.05 3.83 -8.95
CA ALA A 43 9.88 3.39 -8.21
C ALA A 43 9.53 1.91 -8.47
N PRO A 44 9.58 1.37 -9.70
CA PRO A 44 9.34 -0.05 -9.92
C PRO A 44 10.23 -0.95 -9.05
N GLY A 45 11.53 -0.66 -9.00
CA GLY A 45 12.46 -1.42 -8.17
C GLY A 45 12.22 -1.25 -6.66
N TRP A 46 11.76 -0.08 -6.23
CA TRP A 46 11.41 0.15 -4.84
C TRP A 46 10.16 -0.66 -4.43
N PHE A 47 9.07 -0.62 -5.21
CA PHE A 47 7.86 -1.41 -4.95
C PHE A 47 8.13 -2.91 -5.01
N THR A 48 8.96 -3.37 -5.94
CA THR A 48 9.40 -4.78 -5.99
C THR A 48 10.14 -5.19 -4.73
N ALA A 49 11.07 -4.36 -4.25
CA ALA A 49 11.85 -4.64 -3.05
C ALA A 49 10.97 -4.62 -1.79
N ASP A 50 10.02 -3.68 -1.70
CA ASP A 50 9.08 -3.58 -0.58
C ASP A 50 8.15 -4.80 -0.53
N ALA A 51 7.52 -5.15 -1.66
CA ALA A 51 6.69 -6.35 -1.77
C ALA A 51 7.45 -7.62 -1.36
N THR A 52 8.67 -7.78 -1.85
CA THR A 52 9.52 -8.95 -1.55
C THR A 52 9.94 -9.00 -0.07
N ALA A 53 10.30 -7.85 0.50
CA ALA A 53 10.90 -7.82 1.83
C ALA A 53 9.87 -7.89 2.96
N ARG A 54 8.69 -7.31 2.75
CA ARG A 54 7.71 -7.05 3.83
C ARG A 54 6.41 -7.84 3.71
N HIS A 55 6.06 -8.32 2.51
CA HIS A 55 4.75 -8.92 2.28
C HIS A 55 4.82 -10.39 1.86
N VAL A 56 5.85 -10.81 1.13
CA VAL A 56 6.00 -12.22 0.75
C VAL A 56 6.33 -13.09 1.97
N GLY A 57 5.44 -14.03 2.29
CA GLY A 57 5.64 -15.01 3.36
C GLY A 57 5.31 -14.53 4.78
N ILE A 58 5.03 -13.23 4.97
CA ILE A 58 4.63 -12.67 6.27
C ILE A 58 3.24 -12.04 6.16
N GLY A 59 2.97 -11.41 5.03
CA GLY A 59 1.68 -10.90 4.61
C GLY A 59 1.27 -11.52 3.30
N GLU A 60 0.57 -10.75 2.47
CA GLU A 60 0.13 -11.21 1.15
C GLU A 60 0.34 -10.15 0.08
N VAL A 61 0.89 -10.57 -1.05
CA VAL A 61 0.90 -9.82 -2.30
C VAL A 61 -0.16 -10.42 -3.20
N LEU A 62 -1.32 -9.77 -3.26
CA LEU A 62 -2.43 -10.18 -4.11
C LEU A 62 -2.36 -9.49 -5.47
N VAL A 63 -2.70 -10.24 -6.50
CA VAL A 63 -2.81 -9.74 -7.88
C VAL A 63 -4.06 -10.32 -8.55
N ASP A 64 -4.56 -9.64 -9.57
CA ASP A 64 -5.51 -10.25 -10.47
C ASP A 64 -4.80 -11.11 -11.54
N ASP A 65 -5.50 -12.08 -12.11
CA ASP A 65 -4.91 -13.06 -13.06
C ASP A 65 -4.17 -12.44 -14.25
N GLN A 66 -4.53 -11.21 -14.62
CA GLN A 66 -3.90 -10.47 -15.73
C GLN A 66 -2.82 -9.49 -15.26
N LEU A 67 -2.46 -9.49 -13.98
CA LEU A 67 -1.48 -8.58 -13.37
C LEU A 67 -1.78 -7.09 -13.62
N ARG A 68 -3.04 -6.67 -13.66
CA ARG A 68 -3.45 -5.29 -13.91
C ARG A 68 -3.37 -4.40 -12.66
N GLY A 69 -3.37 -5.03 -11.48
CA GLY A 69 -3.26 -4.37 -10.20
C GLY A 69 -2.70 -5.28 -9.13
N ALA A 70 -2.32 -4.69 -8.01
CA ALA A 70 -1.84 -5.43 -6.85
C ALA A 70 -2.27 -4.78 -5.53
N ALA A 71 -2.42 -5.60 -4.50
CA ALA A 71 -2.60 -5.19 -3.11
C ALA A 71 -1.54 -5.86 -2.23
N LEU A 72 -0.85 -5.06 -1.43
CA LEU A 72 0.14 -5.50 -0.47
C LEU A 72 -0.47 -5.39 0.93
N TRP A 73 -0.70 -6.54 1.55
CA TRP A 73 -1.28 -6.64 2.86
C TRP A 73 -0.27 -7.15 3.88
N ALA A 74 -0.23 -6.53 5.05
CA ALA A 74 0.46 -7.07 6.22
C ALA A 74 -0.54 -7.82 7.10
N ALA A 75 -0.17 -9.02 7.53
CA ALA A 75 -0.97 -9.83 8.44
C ALA A 75 -1.07 -9.19 9.83
N PRO A 76 -2.09 -9.55 10.64
CA PRO A 76 -2.22 -9.08 12.01
C PRO A 76 -0.93 -9.24 12.80
N GLY A 77 -0.51 -8.20 13.53
CA GLY A 77 0.73 -8.16 14.29
C GLY A 77 2.02 -7.93 13.47
N HIS A 78 1.96 -7.89 12.13
CA HIS A 78 3.14 -7.80 11.24
C HIS A 78 3.23 -6.49 10.44
N TRP A 79 2.46 -5.48 10.78
CA TRP A 79 2.45 -4.20 10.08
C TRP A 79 3.76 -3.40 10.27
N ARG A 80 4.48 -3.64 11.38
CA ARG A 80 5.72 -2.95 11.70
C ARG A 80 6.92 -3.66 11.07
N PRO A 81 7.67 -2.98 10.19
CA PRO A 81 8.82 -3.60 9.54
C PRO A 81 9.94 -3.90 10.56
N THR A 82 10.54 -5.06 10.43
CA THR A 82 11.74 -5.46 11.18
C THR A 82 12.98 -4.74 10.65
N LEU A 83 14.05 -4.72 11.44
CA LEU A 83 15.35 -4.18 11.01
C LEU A 83 15.88 -4.86 9.73
N ARG A 84 15.64 -6.16 9.58
CA ARG A 84 16.06 -6.94 8.41
C ARG A 84 15.30 -6.52 7.15
N GLU A 85 13.99 -6.33 7.23
CA GLU A 85 13.16 -5.84 6.15
C GLU A 85 13.53 -4.41 5.78
N THR A 86 13.72 -3.54 6.77
CA THR A 86 14.18 -2.16 6.56
C THR A 86 15.53 -2.12 5.84
N ALA A 87 16.49 -2.97 6.23
CA ALA A 87 17.78 -3.06 5.57
C ALA A 87 17.67 -3.51 4.10
N ARG A 88 16.75 -4.41 3.78
CA ARG A 88 16.52 -4.89 2.40
C ARG A 88 16.00 -3.80 1.47
N VAL A 89 15.18 -2.87 1.98
CA VAL A 89 14.64 -1.76 1.18
C VAL A 89 15.49 -0.48 1.26
N ALA A 90 16.54 -0.44 2.08
CA ALA A 90 17.36 0.76 2.31
C ALA A 90 17.99 1.29 1.01
N LEU A 91 18.66 0.43 0.23
CA LEU A 91 19.29 0.85 -1.03
C LEU A 91 18.27 1.28 -2.10
N PRO A 92 17.17 0.56 -2.36
CA PRO A 92 16.07 1.05 -3.18
C PRO A 92 15.53 2.41 -2.70
N SER A 93 15.38 2.63 -1.40
CA SER A 93 14.89 3.90 -0.83
C SER A 93 15.88 5.04 -1.09
N LEU A 94 17.17 4.84 -0.86
CA LEU A 94 18.21 5.82 -1.19
C LEU A 94 18.22 6.18 -2.68
N ARG A 95 18.00 5.20 -3.55
CA ARG A 95 17.93 5.42 -5.01
C ARG A 95 16.68 6.22 -5.39
N LEU A 96 15.53 5.93 -4.79
CA LEU A 96 14.26 6.60 -5.08
C LEU A 96 14.23 8.00 -4.51
N PHE A 97 14.47 8.16 -3.22
CA PHE A 97 14.31 9.43 -2.51
C PHE A 97 15.56 10.33 -2.58
N GLY A 98 16.75 9.77 -2.80
CA GLY A 98 18.00 10.54 -2.88
C GLY A 98 18.22 11.40 -1.65
N VAL A 99 18.42 12.69 -1.84
CA VAL A 99 18.60 13.67 -0.74
C VAL A 99 17.35 13.82 0.13
N GLY A 100 16.17 13.47 -0.38
CA GLY A 100 14.90 13.45 0.35
C GLY A 100 14.72 12.25 1.29
N THR A 101 15.68 11.31 1.35
CA THR A 101 15.53 10.08 2.15
C THR A 101 15.24 10.37 3.63
N VAL A 102 15.86 11.39 4.22
CA VAL A 102 15.61 11.75 5.64
C VAL A 102 14.17 12.27 5.81
N THR A 103 13.68 13.09 4.87
CA THR A 103 12.29 13.57 4.88
C THR A 103 11.33 12.41 4.72
N ALA A 104 11.59 11.50 3.76
CA ALA A 104 10.78 10.31 3.56
C ALA A 104 10.72 9.42 4.81
N MET A 105 11.84 9.20 5.49
CA MET A 105 11.88 8.43 6.74
C MET A 105 11.09 9.11 7.87
N ARG A 106 11.19 10.43 8.01
CA ARG A 106 10.40 11.18 9.00
C ARG A 106 8.90 11.10 8.71
N THR A 107 8.52 11.22 7.46
CA THR A 107 7.14 11.11 7.00
C THR A 107 6.58 9.72 7.29
N LEU A 108 7.27 8.66 6.89
CA LEU A 108 6.86 7.28 7.18
C LEU A 108 6.76 7.02 8.69
N SER A 109 7.70 7.54 9.48
CA SER A 109 7.63 7.45 10.95
C SER A 109 6.43 8.21 11.54
N ALA A 110 6.00 9.30 10.93
CA ALA A 110 4.80 10.04 11.37
C ALA A 110 3.49 9.26 11.06
N VAL A 111 3.45 8.55 9.95
CA VAL A 111 2.36 7.61 9.62
C VAL A 111 2.36 6.44 10.61
N GLU A 112 3.51 5.78 10.80
CA GLU A 112 3.68 4.66 11.72
C GLU A 112 3.24 4.97 13.18
N LYS A 113 3.44 6.19 13.65
CA LYS A 113 2.99 6.61 14.98
C LYS A 113 1.46 6.68 15.14
N ARG A 114 0.74 6.82 14.04
CA ARG A 114 -0.74 6.89 14.01
C ARG A 114 -1.36 5.53 13.77
N HIS A 115 -0.56 4.56 13.34
CA HIS A 115 -1.03 3.21 13.11
C HIS A 115 -1.58 2.61 14.42
N PRO A 116 -2.84 2.12 14.45
CA PRO A 116 -3.42 1.52 15.64
C PRO A 116 -2.64 0.27 16.05
N ARG A 117 -2.49 0.05 17.35
CA ARG A 117 -1.80 -1.12 17.88
C ARG A 117 -2.77 -2.23 18.26
N ASP A 118 -3.95 -1.85 18.67
CA ASP A 118 -5.03 -2.72 19.12
C ASP A 118 -6.36 -2.23 18.56
N PRO A 119 -7.30 -3.14 18.26
CA PRO A 119 -7.13 -4.60 18.19
C PRO A 119 -6.26 -5.03 17.01
N GLU A 120 -5.82 -6.32 16.99
CA GLU A 120 -5.13 -6.89 15.84
C GLU A 120 -5.98 -6.78 14.57
N HIS A 121 -5.36 -6.44 13.45
CA HIS A 121 -6.06 -6.17 12.20
C HIS A 121 -5.16 -6.45 10.99
N TRP A 122 -5.77 -6.68 9.84
CA TRP A 122 -5.09 -6.67 8.55
C TRP A 122 -4.79 -5.24 8.11
N TYR A 123 -3.58 -5.01 7.64
CA TYR A 123 -3.14 -3.70 7.17
C TYR A 123 -2.94 -3.67 5.65
N LEU A 124 -3.74 -2.88 4.94
CA LEU A 124 -3.53 -2.60 3.52
C LEU A 124 -2.47 -1.52 3.37
N ALA A 125 -1.23 -1.95 3.17
CA ALA A 125 -0.10 -1.04 3.03
C ALA A 125 -0.08 -0.34 1.65
N ILE A 126 -0.39 -1.06 0.58
CA ILE A 126 -0.37 -0.54 -0.80
C ILE A 126 -1.50 -1.19 -1.60
N LEU A 127 -2.26 -0.37 -2.32
CA LEU A 127 -3.22 -0.82 -3.34
C LEU A 127 -3.06 0.03 -4.59
N GLY A 128 -2.84 -0.61 -5.72
CA GLY A 128 -2.73 0.09 -6.99
C GLY A 128 -3.25 -0.73 -8.15
N THR A 129 -3.96 -0.05 -9.07
CA THR A 129 -4.35 -0.60 -10.37
C THR A 129 -3.69 0.25 -11.44
N HIS A 130 -3.03 -0.39 -12.39
CA HIS A 130 -2.39 0.31 -13.51
C HIS A 130 -3.38 1.25 -14.20
N PRO A 131 -3.02 2.50 -14.51
CA PRO A 131 -3.96 3.51 -15.01
C PRO A 131 -4.81 3.06 -16.21
N ALA A 132 -4.23 2.30 -17.15
CA ALA A 132 -4.94 1.76 -18.30
C ALA A 132 -6.03 0.73 -17.96
N HIS A 133 -6.10 0.26 -16.71
CA HIS A 133 -7.01 -0.79 -16.26
C HIS A 133 -7.88 -0.37 -15.07
N GLN A 134 -7.87 0.90 -14.71
CA GLN A 134 -8.76 1.45 -13.69
C GLN A 134 -10.24 1.42 -14.18
N GLY A 135 -11.18 1.45 -13.24
CA GLY A 135 -12.60 1.38 -13.55
C GLY A 135 -13.15 -0.02 -13.90
N HIS A 136 -12.31 -1.06 -13.95
CA HIS A 136 -12.70 -2.43 -14.30
C HIS A 136 -12.86 -3.37 -13.09
N GLY A 137 -12.99 -2.82 -11.88
CA GLY A 137 -13.24 -3.58 -10.65
C GLY A 137 -12.03 -4.31 -10.05
N VAL A 138 -10.82 -4.12 -10.60
CA VAL A 138 -9.59 -4.78 -10.11
C VAL A 138 -9.31 -4.43 -8.66
N GLY A 139 -9.29 -3.14 -8.31
CA GLY A 139 -9.06 -2.69 -6.93
C GLY A 139 -10.11 -3.23 -5.95
N SER A 140 -11.39 -3.26 -6.36
CA SER A 140 -12.47 -3.84 -5.55
C SER A 140 -12.24 -5.32 -5.29
N ALA A 141 -11.90 -6.10 -6.31
CA ALA A 141 -11.63 -7.53 -6.15
C ALA A 141 -10.45 -7.79 -5.19
N LEU A 142 -9.38 -6.98 -5.30
CA LEU A 142 -8.19 -7.08 -4.45
C LEU A 142 -8.47 -6.76 -2.97
N ILE A 143 -9.31 -5.76 -2.70
CA ILE A 143 -9.75 -5.46 -1.33
C ILE A 143 -10.65 -6.55 -0.80
N THR A 144 -11.68 -6.93 -1.56
CA THR A 144 -12.70 -7.89 -1.14
C THR A 144 -12.08 -9.24 -0.74
N ALA A 145 -11.04 -9.69 -1.44
CA ALA A 145 -10.35 -10.95 -1.14
C ALA A 145 -9.83 -11.05 0.32
N ILE A 146 -9.44 -9.93 0.93
CA ILE A 146 -9.02 -9.92 2.34
C ILE A 146 -10.16 -9.51 3.27
N THR A 147 -11.01 -8.55 2.88
CA THR A 147 -12.10 -8.12 3.77
C THR A 147 -13.15 -9.18 4.00
N ASP A 148 -13.43 -10.06 3.01
CA ASP A 148 -14.30 -11.21 3.21
C ASP A 148 -13.71 -12.20 4.23
N ARG A 149 -12.41 -12.44 4.13
CA ARG A 149 -11.68 -13.26 5.11
C ARG A 149 -11.62 -12.60 6.50
N CYS A 150 -11.52 -11.28 6.57
CA CYS A 150 -11.64 -10.53 7.81
C CYS A 150 -13.02 -10.74 8.46
N ASP A 151 -14.08 -10.71 7.66
CA ASP A 151 -15.46 -10.95 8.14
C ASP A 151 -15.61 -12.37 8.69
N GLU A 152 -15.11 -13.40 7.98
CA GLU A 152 -15.11 -14.79 8.42
C GLU A 152 -14.32 -15.03 9.73
N GLN A 153 -13.25 -14.27 9.94
CA GLN A 153 -12.35 -14.43 11.09
C GLN A 153 -12.66 -13.49 12.26
N GLY A 154 -13.61 -12.56 12.10
CA GLY A 154 -13.90 -11.54 13.10
C GLY A 154 -12.76 -10.53 13.27
N LEU A 155 -11.93 -10.29 12.25
CA LEU A 155 -10.79 -9.39 12.27
C LEU A 155 -11.11 -8.07 11.57
N ALA A 156 -10.61 -6.99 12.12
CA ALA A 156 -10.68 -5.68 11.49
C ALA A 156 -9.65 -5.52 10.37
N SER A 157 -9.79 -4.46 9.58
CA SER A 157 -8.79 -4.03 8.61
C SER A 157 -8.56 -2.52 8.65
N TYR A 158 -7.36 -2.10 8.31
CA TYR A 158 -6.90 -0.71 8.39
C TYR A 158 -6.13 -0.31 7.15
N LEU A 159 -6.17 0.95 6.80
CA LEU A 159 -5.37 1.57 5.74
C LEU A 159 -5.13 3.06 5.98
N GLU A 160 -4.15 3.63 5.28
CA GLU A 160 -4.02 5.08 5.09
C GLU A 160 -4.20 5.42 3.60
N SER A 161 -5.12 6.35 3.31
CA SER A 161 -5.29 6.91 1.96
C SER A 161 -4.47 8.17 1.79
N SER A 162 -3.74 8.26 0.67
CA SER A 162 -2.95 9.43 0.25
C SER A 162 -3.74 10.40 -0.66
N LYS A 163 -4.92 10.00 -1.12
CA LYS A 163 -5.78 10.80 -2.00
C LYS A 163 -7.19 10.87 -1.45
N GLU A 164 -7.76 12.07 -1.32
CA GLU A 164 -9.15 12.29 -0.94
C GLU A 164 -10.12 11.60 -1.92
N ALA A 165 -9.82 11.65 -3.21
CA ALA A 165 -10.62 11.02 -4.25
C ALA A 165 -10.78 9.49 -4.10
N ASN A 166 -9.90 8.85 -3.34
CA ASN A 166 -9.98 7.42 -3.04
C ASN A 166 -10.85 7.10 -1.82
N VAL A 167 -11.14 8.08 -0.96
CA VAL A 167 -11.96 7.87 0.26
C VAL A 167 -13.32 7.23 -0.07
N PRO A 168 -14.12 7.74 -1.03
CA PRO A 168 -15.40 7.12 -1.38
C PRO A 168 -15.27 5.68 -1.92
N PHE A 169 -14.12 5.34 -2.52
CA PHE A 169 -13.85 3.97 -2.93
C PHE A 169 -13.69 3.04 -1.73
N TYR A 170 -12.94 3.43 -0.73
CA TYR A 170 -12.75 2.64 0.51
C TYR A 170 -14.04 2.58 1.34
N GLU A 171 -14.81 3.67 1.40
CA GLU A 171 -16.11 3.70 2.09
C GLU A 171 -17.09 2.67 1.53
N ARG A 172 -17.14 2.48 0.20
CA ARG A 172 -17.96 1.43 -0.43
C ARG A 172 -17.55 0.01 -0.03
N HIS A 173 -16.32 -0.16 0.44
CA HIS A 173 -15.81 -1.42 0.99
C HIS A 173 -15.93 -1.52 2.53
N GLY A 174 -16.65 -0.57 3.15
CA GLY A 174 -16.96 -0.58 4.59
C GLY A 174 -15.89 0.08 5.46
N PHE A 175 -14.88 0.72 4.87
CA PHE A 175 -13.93 1.51 5.65
C PHE A 175 -14.54 2.86 6.05
N VAL A 176 -14.21 3.31 7.26
CA VAL A 176 -14.65 4.59 7.80
C VAL A 176 -13.42 5.44 8.15
N VAL A 177 -13.42 6.71 7.74
CA VAL A 177 -12.36 7.66 8.09
C VAL A 177 -12.32 7.83 9.61
N GLN A 178 -11.14 7.62 10.21
CA GLN A 178 -10.91 7.81 11.64
C GLN A 178 -10.25 9.16 11.92
N GLU A 179 -9.26 9.53 11.12
CA GLU A 179 -8.52 10.79 11.26
C GLU A 179 -8.10 11.30 9.88
N THR A 180 -8.09 12.62 9.74
CA THR A 180 -7.40 13.31 8.64
C THR A 180 -6.22 14.07 9.23
N PHE A 181 -5.02 13.84 8.72
CA PHE A 181 -3.82 14.51 9.21
C PHE A 181 -2.91 14.95 8.05
N ARG A 182 -1.94 15.81 8.34
CA ARG A 182 -0.93 16.23 7.36
C ARG A 182 0.45 15.71 7.73
N LEU A 183 1.25 15.45 6.73
CA LEU A 183 2.65 15.04 6.85
C LEU A 183 3.56 16.28 6.93
N GLY A 184 3.53 16.96 8.08
CA GLY A 184 4.18 18.27 8.21
C GLY A 184 3.51 19.31 7.33
N ASP A 185 4.27 19.91 6.42
CA ASP A 185 3.81 20.83 5.36
C ASP A 185 3.37 20.10 4.06
N GLY A 186 3.42 18.77 4.06
CA GLY A 186 3.03 17.91 2.95
C GLY A 186 1.52 17.72 2.77
N PRO A 187 1.12 16.78 1.91
CA PRO A 187 -0.29 16.52 1.61
C PRO A 187 -1.04 15.93 2.80
N PRO A 188 -2.38 16.06 2.81
CA PRO A 188 -3.22 15.36 3.77
C PRO A 188 -3.23 13.85 3.52
N MET A 189 -3.49 13.10 4.58
CA MET A 189 -3.75 11.66 4.56
C MET A 189 -4.95 11.33 5.43
N TRP A 190 -5.62 10.24 5.13
CA TRP A 190 -6.81 9.75 5.81
C TRP A 190 -6.52 8.36 6.37
N THR A 191 -6.56 8.19 7.69
CA THR A 191 -6.60 6.86 8.30
C THR A 191 -8.01 6.32 8.22
N MET A 192 -8.14 5.06 7.83
CA MET A 192 -9.44 4.44 7.66
C MET A 192 -9.47 3.05 8.30
N TRP A 193 -10.57 2.74 8.97
CA TRP A 193 -10.80 1.51 9.71
C TRP A 193 -12.05 0.81 9.20
N ARG A 194 -12.01 -0.51 9.19
CA ARG A 194 -13.16 -1.35 8.86
C ARG A 194 -13.30 -2.44 9.92
N ASP A 195 -14.40 -2.44 10.64
CA ASP A 195 -14.79 -3.56 11.51
C ASP A 195 -15.25 -4.75 10.66
N PRO A 196 -15.08 -6.00 11.14
CA PRO A 196 -15.63 -7.15 10.47
C PRO A 196 -17.16 -7.06 10.45
N LYS A 197 -17.76 -7.54 9.36
CA LYS A 197 -19.22 -7.69 9.30
C LYS A 197 -19.63 -8.95 10.07
N ALA A 198 -20.75 -8.84 10.80
CA ALA A 198 -21.36 -9.96 11.49
C ALA A 198 -22.00 -10.94 10.50
#